data_4f41d7e608c92a436cac764dfa41c4e0
#
_entry.id   4f41d7e608c92a436cac764dfa41c4e0
#
_cell.length_a   1.000
_cell.length_b   1.000
_cell.length_c   1.000
_cell.angle_alpha   90.00
_cell.angle_beta   90.00
_cell.angle_gamma   90.00
#
_symmetry.space_group_name_H-M   'P 1'
#
loop_
_entity.id
_entity.type
_entity.pdbx_description
1 polymer ?
#
loop_
_entity_poly.entity_id
_entity_poly.type
_entity_poly.pdbx_seq_one_letter_code
_entity_poly.pdbx_strand_id
1 'polypeptide(L)'
;CIFIVIIFALNSLSVRVYGESEYWFALIKVITVIIFIIIGILTILGIMGGHFVGFETFTKGDGPILGGNLGGSLLSILGVFLVAGFSFQGTELIGITAGESENPERAVPKAIKQVFWRILLFYILAIFVIGMLIPYNSNALMGGDND
;
A
#
# COMPACT_ATOMS: atom_id res chain seq x y z
N CYS A 1 28.22 0.57 1.33
CA CYS A 1 28.88 1.89 1.41
C CYS A 1 28.38 2.89 0.37
N ILE A 2 28.13 2.49 -0.90
CA ILE A 2 27.69 3.41 -1.97
C ILE A 2 26.36 4.11 -1.63
N PHE A 3 25.36 3.39 -1.12
CA PHE A 3 24.07 3.97 -0.73
C PHE A 3 24.20 5.04 0.36
N ILE A 4 25.09 4.85 1.33
CA ILE A 4 25.31 5.84 2.39
C ILE A 4 25.90 7.14 1.81
N VAL A 5 26.82 7.01 0.86
CA VAL A 5 27.42 8.19 0.19
C VAL A 5 26.36 8.92 -0.64
N ILE A 6 25.49 8.21 -1.34
CA ILE A 6 24.38 8.79 -2.11
C ILE A 6 23.40 9.52 -1.16
N ILE A 7 23.00 8.88 -0.07
CA ILE A 7 22.10 9.49 0.91
C ILE A 7 22.74 10.73 1.55
N PHE A 8 24.01 10.66 1.91
CA PHE A 8 24.76 11.79 2.44
C PHE A 8 24.84 12.94 1.42
N ALA A 9 25.16 12.64 0.17
CA ALA A 9 25.21 13.63 -0.90
C ALA A 9 23.83 14.30 -1.10
N LEU A 10 22.73 13.52 -1.13
CA LEU A 10 21.37 14.04 -1.24
C LEU A 10 20.99 14.94 -0.06
N ASN A 11 21.38 14.56 1.17
CA ASN A 11 21.13 15.38 2.36
C ASN A 11 22.02 16.64 2.44
N SER A 12 23.16 16.66 1.76
CA SER A 12 24.05 17.82 1.67
C SER A 12 23.63 18.83 0.62
N LEU A 13 22.67 18.48 -0.24
CA LEU A 13 22.11 19.39 -1.24
C LEU A 13 21.23 20.46 -0.58
N SER A 14 21.05 21.58 -1.30
CA SER A 14 20.14 22.62 -0.82
C SER A 14 18.72 22.07 -0.64
N VAL A 15 17.97 22.61 0.32
CA VAL A 15 16.59 22.22 0.65
C VAL A 15 15.69 22.13 -0.59
N ARG A 16 15.91 23.00 -1.56
CA ARG A 16 15.16 23.03 -2.82
C ARG A 16 15.42 21.79 -3.68
N VAL A 17 16.69 21.38 -3.85
CA VAL A 17 17.08 20.20 -4.63
C VAL A 17 16.64 18.92 -3.93
N TYR A 18 16.72 18.88 -2.61
CA TYR A 18 16.22 17.78 -1.81
C TYR A 18 14.72 17.60 -2.01
N GLY A 19 13.93 18.65 -1.89
CA GLY A 19 12.48 18.60 -2.10
C GLY A 19 12.10 18.16 -3.54
N GLU A 20 12.85 18.59 -4.54
CA GLU A 20 12.61 18.18 -5.92
C GLU A 20 12.94 16.70 -6.15
N SER A 21 14.02 16.20 -5.58
CA SER A 21 14.36 14.77 -5.64
C SER A 21 13.34 13.90 -4.91
N GLU A 22 12.86 14.32 -3.74
CA GLU A 22 11.80 13.64 -2.99
C GLU A 22 10.49 13.55 -3.80
N TYR A 23 10.13 14.63 -4.48
CA TYR A 23 8.96 14.65 -5.37
C TYR A 23 9.07 13.60 -6.48
N TRP A 24 10.21 13.50 -7.15
CA TRP A 24 10.42 12.52 -8.21
C TRP A 24 10.37 11.07 -7.69
N PHE A 25 11.00 10.79 -6.54
CA PHE A 25 10.92 9.47 -5.92
C PHE A 25 9.51 9.11 -5.48
N ALA A 26 8.76 10.08 -4.95
CA ALA A 26 7.36 9.88 -4.61
C ALA A 26 6.50 9.61 -5.85
N LEU A 27 6.74 10.33 -6.95
CA LEU A 27 6.04 10.15 -8.23
C LEU A 27 6.25 8.74 -8.80
N ILE A 28 7.50 8.25 -8.82
CA ILE A 28 7.83 6.89 -9.27
C ILE A 28 7.05 5.86 -8.47
N LYS A 29 7.01 6.00 -7.15
CA LYS A 29 6.27 5.11 -6.25
C LYS A 29 4.78 5.08 -6.58
N VAL A 30 4.16 6.24 -6.77
CA VAL A 30 2.74 6.38 -7.14
C VAL A 30 2.45 5.72 -8.49
N ILE A 31 3.26 6.01 -9.52
CA ILE A 31 3.10 5.44 -10.86
C ILE A 31 3.22 3.92 -10.82
N THR A 32 4.21 3.39 -10.09
CA THR A 32 4.41 1.94 -9.96
C THR A 32 3.19 1.25 -9.37
N VAL A 33 2.59 1.81 -8.31
CA VAL A 33 1.39 1.23 -7.70
C VAL A 33 0.18 1.32 -8.64
N ILE A 34 0.01 2.42 -9.37
CA ILE A 34 -1.07 2.55 -10.35
C ILE A 34 -0.93 1.52 -11.47
N ILE A 35 0.27 1.34 -12.00
CA ILE A 35 0.56 0.31 -13.02
C ILE A 35 0.26 -1.08 -12.47
N PHE A 36 0.69 -1.37 -11.25
CA PHE A 36 0.41 -2.64 -10.57
C PHE A 36 -1.10 -2.89 -10.45
N ILE A 37 -1.88 -1.91 -10.02
CA ILE A 37 -3.33 -2.02 -9.90
C ILE A 37 -3.98 -2.27 -11.27
N ILE A 38 -3.57 -1.55 -12.31
CA ILE A 38 -4.09 -1.72 -13.67
C ILE A 38 -3.80 -3.12 -14.18
N ILE A 39 -2.54 -3.58 -14.09
CA ILE A 39 -2.14 -4.92 -14.50
C ILE A 39 -2.92 -5.98 -13.70
N GLY A 40 -3.04 -5.80 -12.39
CA GLY A 40 -3.79 -6.70 -11.52
C GLY A 40 -5.27 -6.81 -11.92
N ILE A 41 -5.93 -5.70 -12.19
CA ILE A 41 -7.32 -5.69 -12.67
C ILE A 41 -7.44 -6.39 -14.03
N LEU A 42 -6.54 -6.12 -14.97
CA LEU A 42 -6.52 -6.78 -16.27
C LEU A 42 -6.32 -8.29 -16.16
N THR A 43 -5.51 -8.73 -15.21
CA THR A 43 -5.30 -10.16 -14.92
C THR A 43 -6.56 -10.79 -14.30
N ILE A 44 -7.21 -10.12 -13.34
CA ILE A 44 -8.46 -10.57 -12.71
C ILE A 44 -9.57 -10.72 -13.77
N LEU A 45 -9.64 -9.79 -14.72
CA LEU A 45 -10.59 -9.83 -15.84
C LEU A 45 -10.23 -10.89 -16.91
N GLY A 46 -9.08 -11.57 -16.78
CA GLY A 46 -8.62 -12.60 -17.71
C GLY A 46 -8.03 -12.07 -19.03
N ILE A 47 -7.85 -10.74 -19.15
CA ILE A 47 -7.33 -10.12 -20.38
C ILE A 47 -5.85 -10.46 -20.57
N MET A 48 -5.06 -10.48 -19.49
CA MET A 48 -3.62 -10.79 -19.55
C MET A 48 -3.29 -12.24 -19.21
N GLY A 49 -4.17 -12.96 -18.49
CA GLY A 49 -3.92 -14.34 -18.04
C GLY A 49 -4.71 -15.42 -18.78
N GLY A 50 -5.59 -15.06 -19.72
CA GLY A 50 -6.43 -16.01 -20.47
C GLY A 50 -7.49 -16.74 -19.64
N HIS A 51 -7.52 -16.54 -18.33
CA HIS A 51 -8.49 -17.13 -17.41
C HIS A 51 -9.05 -16.03 -16.47
N PHE A 52 -10.37 -15.97 -16.39
CA PHE A 52 -11.04 -15.05 -15.46
C PHE A 52 -10.89 -15.58 -14.03
N VAL A 53 -10.11 -14.90 -13.21
CA VAL A 53 -9.86 -15.29 -11.82
C VAL A 53 -11.06 -14.92 -10.93
N GLY A 54 -11.67 -13.76 -11.15
CA GLY A 54 -12.83 -13.29 -10.41
C GLY A 54 -12.64 -13.35 -8.89
N PHE A 55 -13.67 -13.83 -8.19
CA PHE A 55 -13.65 -14.05 -6.75
C PHE A 55 -13.26 -15.47 -6.33
N GLU A 56 -12.76 -16.27 -7.26
CA GLU A 56 -12.46 -17.70 -7.02
C GLU A 56 -11.42 -17.88 -5.89
N THR A 57 -10.45 -16.99 -5.80
CA THR A 57 -9.42 -17.00 -4.76
C THR A 57 -10.00 -16.77 -3.36
N PHE A 58 -11.07 -15.98 -3.24
CA PHE A 58 -11.77 -15.76 -1.95
C PHE A 58 -12.63 -16.94 -1.50
N THR A 59 -12.99 -17.83 -2.42
CA THR A 59 -13.85 -19.00 -2.14
C THR A 59 -13.05 -20.29 -2.04
N LYS A 60 -11.78 -20.29 -2.43
CA LYS A 60 -10.88 -21.45 -2.30
C LYS A 60 -10.32 -21.56 -0.89
N GLY A 61 -10.27 -22.77 -0.36
CA GLY A 61 -9.75 -23.06 0.99
C GLY A 61 -10.78 -22.76 2.09
N ASP A 62 -10.32 -22.24 3.21
CA ASP A 62 -11.15 -21.95 4.39
C ASP A 62 -11.96 -20.63 4.28
N GLY A 63 -12.05 -20.07 3.08
CA GLY A 63 -12.75 -18.81 2.82
C GLY A 63 -11.86 -17.56 2.97
N PRO A 64 -12.45 -16.35 2.95
CA PRO A 64 -11.70 -15.09 2.91
C PRO A 64 -11.08 -14.69 4.26
N ILE A 65 -11.40 -15.38 5.35
CA ILE A 65 -10.93 -15.07 6.71
C ILE A 65 -10.34 -16.31 7.35
N LEU A 66 -9.09 -16.21 7.78
CA LEU A 66 -8.39 -17.26 8.50
C LEU A 66 -9.07 -17.52 9.84
N GLY A 67 -9.34 -18.81 10.19
CA GLY A 67 -9.77 -19.14 11.52
C GLY A 67 -10.93 -20.13 11.64
N GLY A 68 -11.60 -20.49 10.56
CA GLY A 68 -12.62 -21.58 10.49
C GLY A 68 -13.82 -21.46 11.43
N ASN A 69 -13.73 -20.70 12.52
CA ASN A 69 -14.80 -20.39 13.46
C ASN A 69 -14.81 -18.92 13.85
N LEU A 70 -15.92 -18.44 14.42
CA LEU A 70 -16.10 -17.03 14.79
C LEU A 70 -15.00 -16.49 15.72
N GLY A 71 -14.56 -17.28 16.68
CA GLY A 71 -13.51 -16.88 17.63
C GLY A 71 -12.13 -16.75 16.98
N GLY A 72 -11.73 -17.72 16.15
CA GLY A 72 -10.48 -17.67 15.40
C GLY A 72 -10.46 -16.55 14.37
N SER A 73 -11.59 -16.33 13.69
CA SER A 73 -11.73 -15.21 12.73
C SER A 73 -11.60 -13.83 13.39
N LEU A 74 -12.20 -13.65 14.58
CA LEU A 74 -12.07 -12.39 15.32
C LEU A 74 -10.63 -12.13 15.78
N LEU A 75 -9.93 -13.14 16.29
CA LEU A 75 -8.53 -13.02 16.69
C LEU A 75 -7.62 -12.70 15.51
N SER A 76 -7.86 -13.33 14.36
CA SER A 76 -7.12 -13.05 13.13
C SER A 76 -7.34 -11.61 12.64
N ILE A 77 -8.57 -11.11 12.67
CA ILE A 77 -8.91 -9.72 12.32
C ILE A 77 -8.22 -8.75 13.28
N LEU A 78 -8.26 -9.00 14.59
CA LEU A 78 -7.60 -8.16 15.58
C LEU A 78 -6.07 -8.13 15.39
N GLY A 79 -5.46 -9.29 15.07
CA GLY A 79 -4.04 -9.37 14.77
C GLY A 79 -3.65 -8.53 13.55
N VAL A 80 -4.43 -8.65 12.46
CA VAL A 80 -4.23 -7.83 11.25
C VAL A 80 -4.46 -6.35 11.53
N PHE A 81 -5.41 -6.00 12.39
CA PHE A 81 -5.70 -4.61 12.76
C PHE A 81 -4.51 -3.93 13.44
N LEU A 82 -3.78 -4.67 14.31
CA LEU A 82 -2.56 -4.18 14.93
C LEU A 82 -1.47 -3.86 13.88
N VAL A 83 -1.25 -4.78 12.94
CA VAL A 83 -0.26 -4.59 11.86
C VAL A 83 -0.69 -3.44 10.93
N ALA A 84 -1.98 -3.39 10.57
CA ALA A 84 -2.53 -2.32 9.75
C ALA A 84 -2.39 -0.94 10.42
N GLY A 85 -2.55 -0.86 11.74
CA GLY A 85 -2.36 0.38 12.49
C GLY A 85 -0.96 0.98 12.27
N PHE A 86 0.07 0.17 12.24
CA PHE A 86 1.43 0.62 11.91
C PHE A 86 1.56 1.14 10.47
N SER A 87 0.81 0.59 9.53
CA SER A 87 0.85 1.03 8.13
C SER A 87 0.27 2.43 7.91
N PHE A 88 -0.59 2.89 8.82
CA PHE A 88 -1.17 4.22 8.81
C PHE A 88 -0.35 5.26 9.59
N GLN A 89 0.72 4.84 10.26
CA GLN A 89 1.63 5.72 11.00
C GLN A 89 2.21 6.80 10.07
N GLY A 90 2.25 8.04 10.56
CA GLY A 90 2.76 9.19 9.82
C GLY A 90 1.69 9.95 9.01
N THR A 91 0.47 9.46 8.92
CA THR A 91 -0.63 10.22 8.29
C THR A 91 -1.01 11.45 9.12
N GLU A 92 -0.85 11.39 10.44
CA GLU A 92 -1.04 12.48 11.39
C GLU A 92 -0.05 13.64 11.17
N LEU A 93 1.19 13.34 10.74
CA LEU A 93 2.21 14.34 10.46
C LEU A 93 1.79 15.31 9.35
N ILE A 94 1.01 14.81 8.38
CA ILE A 94 0.49 15.64 7.28
C ILE A 94 -0.47 16.70 7.81
N GLY A 95 -1.28 16.37 8.83
CA GLY A 95 -2.18 17.31 9.49
C GLY A 95 -1.41 18.38 10.26
N ILE A 96 -0.35 18.00 10.98
CA ILE A 96 0.50 18.91 11.73
C ILE A 96 1.22 19.87 10.78
N THR A 97 1.90 19.35 9.76
CA THR A 97 2.64 20.16 8.78
C THR A 97 1.73 21.10 7.99
N ALA A 98 0.52 20.67 7.67
CA ALA A 98 -0.45 21.50 6.98
C ALA A 98 -0.96 22.64 7.90
N GLY A 99 -1.07 22.40 9.21
CA GLY A 99 -1.45 23.40 10.20
C GLY A 99 -0.39 24.49 10.42
N GLU A 100 0.89 24.15 10.22
CA GLU A 100 2.02 25.07 10.31
C GLU A 100 2.29 25.87 9.01
N SER A 101 1.52 25.60 7.95
CA SER A 101 1.66 26.28 6.66
C SER A 101 1.19 27.73 6.72
N GLU A 102 1.65 28.58 5.80
CA GLU A 102 1.27 30.00 5.69
C GLU A 102 -0.24 30.22 5.55
N ASN A 103 -0.97 29.25 4.97
CA ASN A 103 -2.42 29.28 4.78
C ASN A 103 -3.08 27.98 5.22
N PRO A 104 -3.25 27.72 6.52
CA PRO A 104 -3.79 26.45 7.05
C PRO A 104 -5.21 26.15 6.56
N GLU A 105 -6.06 27.15 6.38
CA GLU A 105 -7.44 26.99 5.91
C GLU A 105 -7.54 26.33 4.53
N ARG A 106 -6.54 26.51 3.68
CA ARG A 106 -6.46 25.90 2.35
C ARG A 106 -5.60 24.63 2.34
N ALA A 107 -4.56 24.61 3.15
CA ALA A 107 -3.62 23.49 3.21
C ALA A 107 -4.24 22.25 3.86
N VAL A 108 -4.96 22.40 4.98
CA VAL A 108 -5.55 21.29 5.73
C VAL A 108 -6.58 20.49 4.90
N PRO A 109 -7.59 21.10 4.23
CA PRO A 109 -8.52 20.34 3.41
C PRO A 109 -7.87 19.63 2.24
N LYS A 110 -6.85 20.25 1.62
CA LYS A 110 -6.07 19.65 0.54
C LYS A 110 -5.27 18.44 1.04
N ALA A 111 -4.65 18.55 2.20
CA ALA A 111 -3.91 17.47 2.83
C ALA A 111 -4.82 16.28 3.16
N ILE A 112 -5.98 16.52 3.77
CA ILE A 112 -6.97 15.48 4.09
C ILE A 112 -7.39 14.74 2.81
N LYS A 113 -7.70 15.46 1.73
CA LYS A 113 -8.07 14.84 0.45
C LYS A 113 -6.93 14.01 -0.15
N GLN A 114 -5.69 14.45 -0.03
CA GLN A 114 -4.53 13.68 -0.48
C GLN A 114 -4.34 12.39 0.33
N VAL A 115 -4.48 12.46 1.67
CA VAL A 115 -4.43 11.29 2.55
C VAL A 115 -5.53 10.30 2.19
N PHE A 116 -6.76 10.76 1.99
CA PHE A 116 -7.88 9.91 1.60
C PHE A 116 -7.60 9.13 0.31
N TRP A 117 -7.17 9.79 -0.76
CA TRP A 117 -6.84 9.13 -2.02
C TRP A 117 -5.65 8.18 -1.89
N ARG A 118 -4.66 8.54 -1.09
CA ARG A 118 -3.51 7.68 -0.80
C ARG A 118 -3.94 6.39 -0.11
N ILE A 119 -4.78 6.48 0.91
CA ILE A 119 -5.31 5.30 1.61
C ILE A 119 -6.13 4.44 0.65
N LEU A 120 -7.03 5.05 -0.11
CA LEU A 120 -7.88 4.33 -1.05
C LEU A 120 -7.07 3.54 -2.09
N LEU A 121 -6.09 4.18 -2.72
CA LEU A 121 -5.30 3.57 -3.79
C LEU A 121 -4.25 2.58 -3.25
N PHE A 122 -3.44 2.99 -2.28
CA PHE A 122 -2.29 2.20 -1.86
C PHE A 122 -2.63 1.09 -0.86
N TYR A 123 -3.65 1.30 -0.02
CA TYR A 123 -4.00 0.31 0.99
C TYR A 123 -5.23 -0.50 0.55
N ILE A 124 -6.34 0.12 0.27
CA ILE A 124 -7.58 -0.61 -0.01
C ILE A 124 -7.50 -1.31 -1.38
N LEU A 125 -7.24 -0.55 -2.44
CA LEU A 125 -7.31 -1.09 -3.80
C LEU A 125 -6.13 -2.02 -4.11
N ALA A 126 -4.91 -1.69 -3.70
CA ALA A 126 -3.75 -2.55 -3.94
C ALA A 126 -3.86 -3.88 -3.17
N ILE A 127 -4.26 -3.84 -1.89
CA ILE A 127 -4.44 -5.05 -1.08
C ILE A 127 -5.58 -5.90 -1.63
N PHE A 128 -6.68 -5.27 -2.06
CA PHE A 128 -7.79 -5.97 -2.70
C PHE A 128 -7.35 -6.71 -3.96
N VAL A 129 -6.58 -6.06 -4.84
CA VAL A 129 -6.03 -6.68 -6.06
C VAL A 129 -5.11 -7.85 -5.72
N ILE A 130 -4.22 -7.69 -4.73
CA ILE A 130 -3.35 -8.79 -4.29
C ILE A 130 -4.17 -9.96 -3.76
N GLY A 131 -5.14 -9.70 -2.90
CA GLY A 131 -5.99 -10.74 -2.32
C GLY A 131 -6.84 -11.49 -3.34
N MET A 132 -7.20 -10.84 -4.46
CA MET A 132 -7.89 -11.52 -5.57
C MET A 132 -6.97 -12.40 -6.41
N LEU A 133 -5.70 -12.02 -6.57
CA LEU A 133 -4.75 -12.73 -7.41
C LEU A 133 -4.07 -13.90 -6.68
N ILE A 134 -3.77 -13.73 -5.40
CA ILE A 134 -2.95 -14.67 -4.63
C ILE A 134 -3.74 -15.13 -3.40
N PRO A 135 -4.01 -16.45 -3.26
CA PRO A 135 -4.64 -16.96 -2.05
C PRO A 135 -3.70 -16.76 -0.85
N TYR A 136 -4.26 -16.40 0.30
CA TYR A 136 -3.51 -16.10 1.52
C TYR A 136 -2.68 -17.28 2.05
N ASN A 137 -3.07 -18.52 1.73
CA ASN A 137 -2.39 -19.76 2.11
C ASN A 137 -1.36 -20.22 1.06
N SER A 138 -1.00 -19.37 0.07
CA SER A 138 0.01 -19.73 -0.91
C SER A 138 1.41 -19.77 -0.28
N ASN A 139 2.20 -20.78 -0.63
CA ASN A 139 3.58 -20.92 -0.17
C ASN A 139 4.44 -19.70 -0.54
N ALA A 140 4.12 -19.04 -1.64
CA ALA A 140 4.80 -17.82 -2.08
C ALA A 140 4.65 -16.64 -1.10
N LEU A 141 3.50 -16.54 -0.40
CA LEU A 141 3.27 -15.52 0.63
C LEU A 141 3.82 -15.93 1.98
N MET A 142 3.84 -17.23 2.27
CA MET A 142 4.29 -17.77 3.55
C MET A 142 5.82 -17.83 3.69
N GLY A 143 6.57 -17.42 2.65
CA GLY A 143 8.04 -17.46 2.67
C GLY A 143 8.60 -18.88 2.71
N GLY A 144 7.83 -19.87 2.30
CA GLY A 144 8.31 -21.23 2.17
C GLY A 144 9.25 -21.34 0.97
N ASP A 145 10.55 -21.51 1.24
CA ASP A 145 11.49 -21.97 0.24
C ASP A 145 11.02 -23.34 -0.24
N ASN A 146 10.65 -23.40 -1.51
CA ASN A 146 10.44 -24.67 -2.17
C ASN A 146 11.81 -25.16 -2.64
N ASP A 147 12.44 -26.02 -1.87
CA ASP A 147 13.40 -27.00 -2.38
C ASP A 147 12.65 -28.14 -3.10
#